data_b6361987178c310824b08bc5293e1ba3
#
_entry.id   b6361987178c310824b08bc5293e1ba3
#
_cell.length_a   1.000
_cell.length_b   1.000
_cell.length_c   1.000
_cell.angle_alpha   90.00
_cell.angle_beta   90.00
_cell.angle_gamma   90.00
#
_symmetry.space_group_name_H-M   'P 1'
#
loop_
_entity.id
_entity.type
_entity.pdbx_description
1 polymer ?
#
loop_
_entity_poly.entity_id
_entity_poly.type
_entity_poly.pdbx_seq_one_letter_code
_entity_poly.pdbx_strand_id
1 'polypeptide(L)'
;MNLSITFGKAMNKALAVSLIVMALASFGSASAAAPVAASDKLTQVRMSIDEDPIVLRLADSLGYLKREGIEIVPVDLEQLTKQDYLMQEPLTKGQIDASYHWFNHTIFGARHELPIKAVMVINDAPGMTVMVANRVKDKIRSAADFKGKNIADGAQYGTKAVITSYLAKKAGVPPSAFTPVMLESEGRLEAVLRGLKEGKVDVMTFQEPVTSALLESNMVSTLYDLNSKASTTKVLGAAFPAQSLLMSPKYIEAHPDTVQHLVNALVRTMRFVNAHTAEEIAERLPADYFDKKDRLKEIKLIRNTLPSYAKGDYSFSPSAVKLVVDAIQASDFDKSEEGQWRATGENSKVKADRLYDNRFVHKAMQAIK
;
A
#
# COMPACT_ATOMS: atom_id res chain seq x y z
N MET A 1 -0.74 -21.86 9.36
CA MET A 1 -2.02 -22.37 8.84
C MET A 1 -2.38 -21.45 7.70
N ASN A 2 -1.97 -21.85 6.49
CA ASN A 2 -2.05 -21.03 5.27
C ASN A 2 -3.50 -20.81 4.87
N LEU A 3 -3.92 -19.56 4.71
CA LEU A 3 -5.16 -19.22 4.05
C LEU A 3 -4.86 -19.02 2.54
N SER A 4 -5.02 -20.09 1.78
CA SER A 4 -5.10 -20.00 0.32
C SER A 4 -6.48 -19.44 -0.04
N ILE A 5 -6.53 -18.28 -0.66
CA ILE A 5 -7.78 -17.70 -1.19
C ILE A 5 -8.03 -18.33 -2.55
N THR A 6 -9.03 -19.20 -2.62
CA THR A 6 -9.47 -19.82 -3.88
C THR A 6 -10.50 -18.92 -4.56
N PHE A 7 -10.16 -18.35 -5.71
CA PHE A 7 -11.13 -17.68 -6.57
C PHE A 7 -12.01 -18.73 -7.25
N GLY A 8 -13.31 -18.78 -6.84
CA GLY A 8 -14.31 -19.65 -7.43
C GLY A 8 -14.76 -19.16 -8.80
N LYS A 9 -14.62 -20.02 -9.82
CA LYS A 9 -15.24 -19.82 -11.13
C LYS A 9 -16.74 -20.04 -11.02
N ALA A 10 -17.54 -19.00 -11.22
CA ALA A 10 -18.95 -19.11 -11.53
C ALA A 10 -19.19 -18.74 -13.00
N MET A 11 -19.55 -19.72 -13.78
CA MET A 11 -19.90 -19.60 -15.18
C MET A 11 -21.44 -19.56 -15.29
N ASN A 12 -22.01 -18.47 -15.74
CA ASN A 12 -23.43 -18.39 -16.04
C ASN A 12 -23.67 -18.04 -17.51
N LYS A 13 -24.40 -18.97 -18.14
CA LYS A 13 -25.03 -18.82 -19.46
C LYS A 13 -26.30 -17.97 -19.34
N ALA A 14 -26.50 -16.98 -20.15
CA ALA A 14 -27.82 -16.40 -20.36
C ALA A 14 -28.06 -16.14 -21.85
N LEU A 15 -29.25 -16.56 -22.26
CA LEU A 15 -29.82 -16.57 -23.61
C LEU A 15 -30.06 -15.16 -24.19
N ALA A 16 -29.93 -15.09 -25.50
CA ALA A 16 -30.33 -13.98 -26.35
C ALA A 16 -31.86 -13.93 -26.56
N VAL A 17 -32.44 -12.72 -26.54
CA VAL A 17 -33.72 -12.43 -27.19
C VAL A 17 -33.58 -11.08 -27.89
N SER A 18 -33.77 -11.10 -29.23
CA SER A 18 -33.84 -9.95 -30.10
C SER A 18 -35.21 -9.30 -30.08
N LEU A 19 -35.28 -7.99 -30.09
CA LEU A 19 -36.47 -7.26 -30.55
C LEU A 19 -36.03 -5.97 -31.27
N ILE A 20 -36.42 -5.90 -32.55
CA ILE A 20 -36.25 -4.79 -33.47
C ILE A 20 -37.39 -3.79 -33.25
N VAL A 21 -37.06 -2.48 -33.11
CA VAL A 21 -37.99 -1.39 -33.40
C VAL A 21 -37.24 -0.27 -34.12
N MET A 22 -37.64 0.00 -35.37
CA MET A 22 -37.26 1.16 -36.14
C MET A 22 -38.08 2.38 -35.73
N ALA A 23 -37.43 3.55 -35.60
CA ALA A 23 -38.05 4.85 -35.79
C ALA A 23 -37.00 5.86 -36.27
N LEU A 24 -37.25 6.42 -37.43
CA LEU A 24 -36.48 7.52 -38.05
C LEU A 24 -36.86 8.86 -37.40
N ALA A 25 -35.91 9.68 -37.09
CA ALA A 25 -36.03 11.16 -37.15
C ALA A 25 -34.66 11.80 -37.26
N SER A 26 -34.51 12.71 -38.17
CA SER A 26 -33.31 13.40 -38.66
C SER A 26 -33.00 14.69 -37.89
N PHE A 27 -31.75 15.16 -38.06
CA PHE A 27 -31.15 16.49 -37.91
C PHE A 27 -30.46 16.84 -36.60
N GLY A 28 -29.15 17.13 -36.74
CA GLY A 28 -28.35 17.89 -35.82
C GLY A 28 -26.90 17.41 -35.76
N SER A 29 -26.04 17.88 -36.69
CA SER A 29 -24.60 17.57 -36.68
C SER A 29 -23.92 18.27 -35.53
N ALA A 30 -23.77 17.58 -34.42
CA ALA A 30 -22.74 17.84 -33.40
C ALA A 30 -21.70 16.74 -33.56
N SER A 31 -20.47 17.11 -33.89
CA SER A 31 -19.34 16.19 -33.97
C SER A 31 -19.08 15.61 -32.61
N ALA A 32 -19.78 14.54 -32.28
CA ALA A 32 -19.46 13.70 -31.14
C ALA A 32 -18.29 12.81 -31.57
N ALA A 33 -17.19 12.91 -30.86
CA ALA A 33 -16.09 11.95 -30.97
C ALA A 33 -16.67 10.53 -30.94
N ALA A 34 -16.41 9.76 -32.00
CA ALA A 34 -16.90 8.40 -32.14
C ALA A 34 -16.51 7.60 -30.87
N PRO A 35 -17.43 6.80 -30.31
CA PRO A 35 -17.06 5.84 -29.30
C PRO A 35 -16.07 4.86 -29.95
N VAL A 36 -14.87 4.77 -29.40
CA VAL A 36 -13.93 3.73 -29.76
C VAL A 36 -14.68 2.41 -29.61
N ALA A 37 -14.80 1.67 -30.71
CA ALA A 37 -15.39 0.34 -30.70
C ALA A 37 -14.64 -0.48 -29.61
N ALA A 38 -15.32 -0.83 -28.53
CA ALA A 38 -14.76 -1.61 -27.47
C ALA A 38 -14.36 -2.97 -28.07
N SER A 39 -13.08 -3.24 -28.14
CA SER A 39 -12.58 -4.59 -28.28
C SER A 39 -13.20 -5.39 -27.12
N ASP A 40 -13.94 -6.48 -27.43
CA ASP A 40 -14.54 -7.35 -26.39
C ASP A 40 -13.48 -8.01 -25.46
N LYS A 41 -12.20 -7.79 -25.74
CA LYS A 41 -11.08 -8.37 -25.00
C LYS A 41 -10.40 -7.29 -24.15
N LEU A 42 -10.52 -7.43 -22.82
CA LEU A 42 -9.82 -6.57 -21.87
C LEU A 42 -8.30 -6.83 -21.92
N THR A 43 -7.52 -5.78 -21.70
CA THR A 43 -6.07 -5.91 -21.53
C THR A 43 -5.79 -6.48 -20.14
N GLN A 44 -5.18 -7.65 -20.11
CA GLN A 44 -4.80 -8.31 -18.88
C GLN A 44 -3.54 -7.67 -18.30
N VAL A 45 -3.58 -7.32 -17.02
CA VAL A 45 -2.44 -6.85 -16.23
C VAL A 45 -2.17 -7.86 -15.10
N ARG A 46 -1.08 -8.60 -15.21
CA ARG A 46 -0.64 -9.54 -14.18
C ARG A 46 -0.10 -8.73 -12.99
N MET A 47 -0.76 -8.85 -11.85
CA MET A 47 -0.46 -7.99 -10.70
C MET A 47 -0.25 -8.82 -9.44
N SER A 48 0.87 -8.61 -8.75
CA SER A 48 1.03 -9.07 -7.39
C SER A 48 0.33 -8.11 -6.43
N ILE A 49 -0.40 -8.66 -5.50
CA ILE A 49 -1.23 -7.93 -4.55
C ILE A 49 -0.84 -8.42 -3.16
N ASP A 50 -0.33 -7.47 -2.34
CA ASP A 50 0.03 -7.71 -0.95
C ASP A 50 -1.20 -7.55 -0.10
N GLU A 51 -1.91 -8.31 0.41
CA GLU A 51 -3.21 -8.17 1.08
C GLU A 51 -4.39 -8.07 0.09
N ASP A 52 -5.61 -7.97 0.60
CA ASP A 52 -6.84 -7.80 -0.19
C ASP A 52 -7.25 -6.32 -0.21
N PRO A 53 -6.68 -5.50 -1.10
CA PRO A 53 -6.81 -4.06 -1.03
C PRO A 53 -8.18 -3.58 -1.49
N ILE A 54 -8.86 -2.88 -0.60
CA ILE A 54 -10.18 -2.27 -0.84
C ILE A 54 -10.21 -1.49 -2.16
N VAL A 55 -9.13 -0.75 -2.47
CA VAL A 55 -9.05 0.10 -3.67
C VAL A 55 -9.15 -0.74 -4.94
N LEU A 56 -8.48 -1.88 -5.03
CA LEU A 56 -8.56 -2.75 -6.22
C LEU A 56 -9.91 -3.45 -6.30
N ARG A 57 -10.47 -3.90 -5.18
CA ARG A 57 -11.79 -4.53 -5.12
C ARG A 57 -12.89 -3.54 -5.53
N LEU A 58 -12.80 -2.28 -5.12
CA LEU A 58 -13.70 -1.21 -5.53
C LEU A 58 -13.51 -0.83 -7.01
N ALA A 59 -12.27 -0.78 -7.51
CA ALA A 59 -12.00 -0.47 -8.91
C ALA A 59 -12.71 -1.46 -9.85
N ASP A 60 -12.74 -2.73 -9.45
CA ASP A 60 -13.44 -3.79 -10.18
C ASP A 60 -14.96 -3.70 -10.00
N SER A 61 -15.45 -3.69 -8.76
CA SER A 61 -16.90 -3.71 -8.46
C SER A 61 -17.64 -2.46 -8.96
N LEU A 62 -16.99 -1.30 -9.00
CA LEU A 62 -17.51 -0.06 -9.60
C LEU A 62 -17.37 -0.03 -11.12
N GLY A 63 -16.78 -1.06 -11.73
CA GLY A 63 -16.60 -1.17 -13.17
C GLY A 63 -15.57 -0.21 -13.75
N TYR A 64 -14.72 0.41 -12.93
CA TYR A 64 -13.74 1.38 -13.41
C TYR A 64 -12.60 0.71 -14.20
N LEU A 65 -12.18 -0.50 -13.81
CA LEU A 65 -11.21 -1.30 -14.57
C LEU A 65 -11.78 -1.65 -15.96
N LYS A 66 -12.99 -2.18 -16.01
CA LYS A 66 -13.67 -2.52 -17.26
C LYS A 66 -13.88 -1.32 -18.18
N ARG A 67 -14.24 -0.16 -17.61
CA ARG A 67 -14.38 1.11 -18.34
C ARG A 67 -13.09 1.53 -19.02
N GLU A 68 -11.95 1.27 -18.42
CA GLU A 68 -10.63 1.57 -18.96
C GLU A 68 -10.05 0.40 -19.79
N GLY A 69 -10.84 -0.65 -20.04
CA GLY A 69 -10.43 -1.81 -20.84
C GLY A 69 -9.40 -2.70 -20.15
N ILE A 70 -9.32 -2.68 -18.81
CA ILE A 70 -8.33 -3.42 -18.00
C ILE A 70 -9.00 -4.58 -17.27
N GLU A 71 -8.30 -5.69 -17.22
CA GLU A 71 -8.55 -6.83 -16.32
C GLU A 71 -7.29 -7.07 -15.47
N ILE A 72 -7.42 -7.06 -14.14
CA ILE A 72 -6.33 -7.44 -13.23
C ILE A 72 -6.34 -8.96 -13.08
N VAL A 73 -5.19 -9.58 -13.39
CA VAL A 73 -4.94 -11.00 -13.16
C VAL A 73 -4.02 -11.12 -11.93
N PRO A 74 -4.57 -11.50 -10.75
CA PRO A 74 -3.77 -11.65 -9.55
C PRO A 74 -2.70 -12.74 -9.72
N VAL A 75 -1.50 -12.45 -9.27
CA VAL A 75 -0.37 -13.37 -9.28
C VAL A 75 0.16 -13.53 -7.86
N ASP A 76 0.26 -14.78 -7.43
CA ASP A 76 0.85 -15.17 -6.15
C ASP A 76 2.37 -15.11 -6.25
N LEU A 77 3.00 -14.23 -5.50
CA LEU A 77 4.46 -14.08 -5.48
C LEU A 77 5.17 -15.31 -4.89
N GLU A 78 4.57 -16.02 -3.94
CA GLU A 78 5.17 -17.23 -3.34
C GLU A 78 5.46 -18.30 -4.39
N GLN A 79 4.70 -18.30 -5.49
CA GLN A 79 4.91 -19.22 -6.62
C GLN A 79 6.07 -18.79 -7.54
N LEU A 80 6.42 -17.50 -7.53
CA LEU A 80 7.45 -16.95 -8.41
C LEU A 80 8.79 -16.74 -7.70
N THR A 81 8.76 -16.47 -6.42
CA THR A 81 9.94 -16.21 -5.60
C THR A 81 9.76 -16.80 -4.21
N LYS A 82 10.84 -17.30 -3.62
CA LYS A 82 10.82 -17.84 -2.25
C LYS A 82 10.86 -16.76 -1.17
N GLN A 83 10.89 -15.49 -1.57
CA GLN A 83 11.12 -14.36 -0.67
C GLN A 83 10.24 -13.19 -1.09
N ASP A 84 9.20 -12.87 -0.32
CA ASP A 84 8.20 -11.83 -0.60
C ASP A 84 8.80 -10.44 -0.88
N TYR A 85 9.94 -10.13 -0.27
CA TYR A 85 10.62 -8.85 -0.48
C TYR A 85 11.35 -8.74 -1.83
N LEU A 86 11.37 -9.80 -2.63
CA LEU A 86 12.01 -9.80 -3.96
C LEU A 86 11.03 -9.61 -5.12
N MET A 87 9.86 -8.99 -4.90
CA MET A 87 8.92 -8.68 -5.98
C MET A 87 9.57 -7.88 -7.13
N GLN A 88 10.65 -7.18 -6.85
CA GLN A 88 11.41 -6.43 -7.85
C GLN A 88 11.91 -7.33 -8.97
N GLU A 89 12.31 -8.57 -8.64
CA GLU A 89 12.81 -9.52 -9.63
C GLU A 89 11.73 -9.96 -10.61
N PRO A 90 10.53 -10.44 -10.18
CA PRO A 90 9.42 -10.73 -11.08
C PRO A 90 8.98 -9.54 -11.95
N LEU A 91 8.97 -8.31 -11.41
CA LEU A 91 8.66 -7.09 -12.17
C LEU A 91 9.71 -6.81 -13.25
N THR A 92 11.00 -6.86 -12.91
CA THR A 92 12.08 -6.58 -13.86
C THR A 92 12.23 -7.64 -14.93
N LYS A 93 11.94 -8.91 -14.60
CA LYS A 93 11.91 -10.03 -15.53
C LYS A 93 10.64 -10.11 -16.37
N GLY A 94 9.62 -9.29 -16.10
CA GLY A 94 8.34 -9.30 -16.81
C GLY A 94 7.49 -10.53 -16.52
N GLN A 95 7.67 -11.18 -15.38
CA GLN A 95 6.82 -12.26 -14.91
C GLN A 95 5.49 -11.72 -14.38
N ILE A 96 5.51 -10.52 -13.81
CA ILE A 96 4.35 -9.69 -13.47
C ILE A 96 4.51 -8.31 -14.12
N ASP A 97 3.39 -7.63 -14.36
CA ASP A 97 3.33 -6.34 -15.05
C ASP A 97 3.29 -5.18 -14.06
N ALA A 98 2.62 -5.40 -12.93
CA ALA A 98 2.45 -4.42 -11.87
C ALA A 98 2.48 -5.08 -10.48
N SER A 99 2.67 -4.27 -9.44
CA SER A 99 2.51 -4.67 -8.06
C SER A 99 1.81 -3.57 -7.26
N TYR A 100 0.82 -3.94 -6.46
CA TYR A 100 0.21 -3.07 -5.46
C TYR A 100 0.93 -3.32 -4.13
N HIS A 101 1.90 -2.44 -3.81
CA HIS A 101 2.77 -2.70 -2.66
C HIS A 101 3.39 -1.40 -2.10
N TRP A 102 4.19 -1.54 -1.05
CA TRP A 102 4.85 -0.43 -0.37
C TRP A 102 5.90 0.26 -1.24
N PHE A 103 5.91 1.61 -1.21
CA PHE A 103 6.85 2.45 -1.97
C PHE A 103 8.32 2.16 -1.67
N ASN A 104 8.67 1.78 -0.43
CA ASN A 104 10.06 1.46 -0.05
C ASN A 104 10.69 0.36 -0.90
N HIS A 105 9.90 -0.50 -1.55
CA HIS A 105 10.41 -1.50 -2.48
C HIS A 105 11.08 -0.90 -3.72
N THR A 106 10.75 0.34 -4.10
CA THR A 106 11.49 1.05 -5.16
C THR A 106 12.92 1.35 -4.76
N ILE A 107 13.14 1.63 -3.47
CA ILE A 107 14.46 1.91 -2.90
C ILE A 107 15.27 0.62 -2.81
N PHE A 108 14.65 -0.47 -2.33
CA PHE A 108 15.29 -1.79 -2.29
C PHE A 108 15.64 -2.25 -3.70
N GLY A 109 14.72 -2.12 -4.66
CA GLY A 109 14.97 -2.44 -6.06
C GLY A 109 16.16 -1.66 -6.64
N ALA A 110 16.24 -0.36 -6.38
CA ALA A 110 17.34 0.48 -6.84
C ALA A 110 18.69 0.06 -6.24
N ARG A 111 18.71 -0.39 -4.97
CA ARG A 111 19.91 -0.90 -4.31
C ARG A 111 20.38 -2.25 -4.81
N HIS A 112 19.45 -3.08 -5.30
CA HIS A 112 19.74 -4.43 -5.80
C HIS A 112 19.88 -4.50 -7.33
N GLU A 113 19.99 -3.35 -8.02
CA GLU A 113 20.06 -3.28 -9.50
C GLU A 113 18.81 -3.89 -10.20
N LEU A 114 17.69 -3.92 -9.50
CA LEU A 114 16.37 -4.35 -9.96
C LEU A 114 15.42 -3.15 -9.99
N PRO A 115 15.65 -2.14 -10.85
CA PRO A 115 14.93 -0.88 -10.79
C PRO A 115 13.45 -1.07 -11.07
N ILE A 116 12.65 -0.56 -10.16
CA ILE A 116 11.20 -0.40 -10.31
C ILE A 116 10.81 1.04 -9.99
N LYS A 117 9.69 1.49 -10.53
CA LYS A 117 9.14 2.83 -10.29
C LYS A 117 7.73 2.73 -9.75
N ALA A 118 7.39 3.69 -8.90
CA ALA A 118 6.03 3.91 -8.48
C ALA A 118 5.36 4.93 -9.41
N VAL A 119 4.15 4.64 -9.89
CA VAL A 119 3.41 5.48 -10.84
C VAL A 119 2.19 6.18 -10.24
N MET A 120 1.79 5.78 -9.01
CA MET A 120 0.67 6.39 -8.28
C MET A 120 0.81 6.13 -6.78
N VAL A 121 0.56 7.15 -5.97
CA VAL A 121 0.42 7.03 -4.50
C VAL A 121 -1.00 6.60 -4.18
N ILE A 122 -1.16 5.56 -3.39
CA ILE A 122 -2.45 5.11 -2.86
C ILE A 122 -2.62 5.61 -1.42
N ASN A 123 -1.60 5.42 -0.58
CA ASN A 123 -1.60 5.94 0.80
C ASN A 123 -0.44 6.94 0.96
N ASP A 124 -0.73 8.16 1.44
CA ASP A 124 0.26 9.21 1.74
C ASP A 124 0.61 9.31 3.24
N ALA A 125 0.11 8.33 3.99
CA ALA A 125 0.46 8.04 5.38
C ALA A 125 0.62 6.52 5.55
N PRO A 126 1.50 6.04 6.46
CA PRO A 126 1.75 4.62 6.63
C PRO A 126 0.57 3.85 7.26
N GLY A 127 -0.44 4.53 7.80
CA GLY A 127 -1.57 3.87 8.46
C GLY A 127 -1.15 3.13 9.73
N MET A 128 -0.16 3.66 10.45
CA MET A 128 0.45 3.02 11.62
C MET A 128 0.28 3.85 12.87
N THR A 129 0.32 3.19 14.01
CA THR A 129 0.38 3.83 15.32
C THR A 129 1.57 3.29 16.10
N VAL A 130 2.42 4.20 16.60
CA VAL A 130 3.42 3.86 17.59
C VAL A 130 2.77 3.96 18.98
N MET A 131 2.80 2.87 19.72
CA MET A 131 2.15 2.75 21.03
C MET A 131 3.16 2.46 22.11
N VAL A 132 2.84 2.85 23.33
CA VAL A 132 3.63 2.56 24.55
C VAL A 132 2.79 1.74 25.50
N ALA A 133 3.41 0.72 26.14
CA ALA A 133 2.77 -0.06 27.19
C ALA A 133 2.42 0.83 28.38
N ASN A 134 1.17 0.76 28.86
CA ASN A 134 0.66 1.62 29.94
C ASN A 134 1.49 1.55 31.23
N ARG A 135 2.14 0.39 31.51
CA ARG A 135 3.03 0.22 32.66
C ARG A 135 4.26 1.13 32.64
N VAL A 136 4.65 1.66 31.47
CA VAL A 136 5.84 2.51 31.28
C VAL A 136 5.55 3.86 30.63
N LYS A 137 4.29 4.20 30.37
CA LYS A 137 3.90 5.43 29.65
C LYS A 137 4.42 6.71 30.27
N ASP A 138 4.58 6.75 31.60
CA ASP A 138 5.10 7.94 32.29
C ASP A 138 6.62 8.12 32.10
N LYS A 139 7.32 7.04 31.71
CA LYS A 139 8.76 7.00 31.46
C LYS A 139 9.13 7.08 29.97
N ILE A 140 8.13 6.95 29.07
CA ILE A 140 8.32 6.98 27.62
C ILE A 140 7.31 7.97 27.04
N ARG A 141 7.74 9.20 26.83
CA ARG A 141 6.93 10.31 26.32
C ARG A 141 7.29 10.69 24.88
N SER A 142 8.41 10.20 24.40
CA SER A 142 8.91 10.44 23.05
C SER A 142 9.91 9.38 22.62
N ALA A 143 10.33 9.40 21.36
CA ALA A 143 11.37 8.50 20.85
C ALA A 143 12.76 8.74 21.50
N ALA A 144 12.99 9.87 22.16
CA ALA A 144 14.19 10.12 22.94
C ALA A 144 14.33 9.15 24.13
N ASP A 145 13.21 8.58 24.58
CA ASP A 145 13.15 7.66 25.72
C ASP A 145 13.29 6.18 25.30
N PHE A 146 13.57 5.89 24.03
CA PHE A 146 13.67 4.51 23.51
C PHE A 146 14.94 3.79 23.94
N LYS A 147 15.96 4.50 24.42
CA LYS A 147 17.21 3.88 24.90
C LYS A 147 16.94 2.83 25.98
N GLY A 148 17.45 1.61 25.75
CA GLY A 148 17.27 0.47 26.66
C GLY A 148 15.85 -0.09 26.73
N LYS A 149 14.97 0.24 25.77
CA LYS A 149 13.60 -0.28 25.72
C LYS A 149 13.47 -1.48 24.79
N ASN A 150 12.48 -2.30 25.08
CA ASN A 150 12.09 -3.44 24.28
C ASN A 150 11.02 -3.00 23.27
N ILE A 151 11.33 -3.08 21.98
CA ILE A 151 10.48 -2.54 20.93
C ILE A 151 10.01 -3.66 19.99
N ALA A 152 8.68 -3.82 19.87
CA ALA A 152 8.04 -4.77 18.96
C ALA A 152 7.47 -4.02 17.74
N ASP A 153 8.16 -4.09 16.62
CA ASP A 153 7.81 -3.39 15.39
C ASP A 153 7.89 -4.28 14.13
N GLY A 154 7.70 -5.58 14.33
CA GLY A 154 7.65 -6.59 13.27
C GLY A 154 9.03 -7.06 12.83
N ALA A 155 9.12 -7.49 11.56
CA ALA A 155 10.37 -7.98 11.00
C ALA A 155 11.42 -6.88 10.97
N GLN A 156 12.64 -7.25 11.25
CA GLN A 156 13.79 -6.37 11.09
C GLN A 156 13.79 -5.83 9.65
N TYR A 157 13.91 -4.49 9.50
CA TYR A 157 13.84 -3.76 8.21
C TYR A 157 12.47 -3.71 7.53
N GLY A 158 11.41 -4.29 8.09
CA GLY A 158 10.05 -4.00 7.67
C GLY A 158 9.71 -2.51 7.88
N THR A 159 8.70 -2.00 7.20
CA THR A 159 8.34 -0.55 7.27
C THR A 159 8.08 -0.07 8.70
N LYS A 160 7.53 -0.93 9.57
CA LYS A 160 7.31 -0.63 10.99
C LYS A 160 8.64 -0.35 11.71
N ALA A 161 9.61 -1.24 11.57
CA ALA A 161 10.94 -1.10 12.15
C ALA A 161 11.71 0.09 11.56
N VAL A 162 11.58 0.34 10.26
CA VAL A 162 12.16 1.51 9.57
C VAL A 162 11.63 2.81 10.18
N ILE A 163 10.33 2.94 10.37
CA ILE A 163 9.70 4.13 10.97
C ILE A 163 10.14 4.31 12.42
N THR A 164 10.12 3.24 13.22
CA THR A 164 10.54 3.28 14.63
C THR A 164 12.00 3.70 14.75
N SER A 165 12.88 3.12 13.95
CA SER A 165 14.32 3.46 13.90
C SER A 165 14.55 4.91 13.47
N TYR A 166 13.80 5.39 12.47
CA TYR A 166 13.87 6.78 12.02
C TYR A 166 13.48 7.76 13.14
N LEU A 167 12.38 7.49 13.85
CA LEU A 167 11.93 8.30 14.99
C LEU A 167 12.98 8.33 16.10
N ALA A 168 13.54 7.17 16.44
CA ALA A 168 14.61 7.06 17.44
C ALA A 168 15.85 7.87 17.03
N LYS A 169 16.35 7.68 15.80
CA LYS A 169 17.53 8.39 15.30
C LYS A 169 17.32 9.90 15.24
N LYS A 170 16.13 10.35 14.78
CA LYS A 170 15.76 11.78 14.77
C LYS A 170 15.75 12.39 16.18
N ALA A 171 15.46 11.58 17.19
CA ALA A 171 15.51 11.96 18.62
C ALA A 171 16.89 11.75 19.28
N GLY A 172 17.93 11.42 18.49
CA GLY A 172 19.28 11.21 18.99
C GLY A 172 19.56 9.83 19.60
N VAL A 173 18.63 8.88 19.42
CA VAL A 173 18.79 7.49 19.92
C VAL A 173 19.14 6.58 18.73
N PRO A 174 20.34 6.00 18.67
CA PRO A 174 20.68 5.08 17.58
C PRO A 174 19.87 3.77 17.70
N PRO A 175 19.52 3.10 16.60
CA PRO A 175 18.77 1.83 16.62
C PRO A 175 19.43 0.73 17.47
N SER A 176 20.76 0.73 17.61
CA SER A 176 21.50 -0.19 18.46
C SER A 176 21.31 0.06 19.97
N ALA A 177 20.66 1.14 20.38
CA ALA A 177 20.46 1.49 21.77
C ALA A 177 19.17 0.94 22.38
N PHE A 178 18.29 0.31 21.58
CA PHE A 178 17.08 -0.39 22.04
C PHE A 178 17.10 -1.85 21.57
N THR A 179 16.28 -2.69 22.17
CA THR A 179 16.23 -4.11 21.88
C THR A 179 15.01 -4.42 21.00
N PRO A 180 15.19 -4.89 19.77
CA PRO A 180 14.07 -5.37 18.97
C PRO A 180 13.51 -6.66 19.58
N VAL A 181 12.19 -6.74 19.69
CA VAL A 181 11.48 -7.92 20.18
C VAL A 181 10.78 -8.59 19.01
N MET A 182 11.31 -9.74 18.61
CA MET A 182 10.65 -10.61 17.65
C MET A 182 9.59 -11.42 18.39
N LEU A 183 8.34 -11.22 18.02
CA LEU A 183 7.22 -11.99 18.55
C LEU A 183 6.99 -13.20 17.64
N GLU A 184 6.84 -14.37 18.21
CA GLU A 184 6.53 -15.61 17.48
C GLU A 184 5.33 -15.38 16.56
N SER A 185 5.48 -15.50 15.28
CA SER A 185 4.48 -15.13 14.28
C SER A 185 4.18 -13.62 14.26
N GLU A 186 4.86 -12.95 13.39
CA GLU A 186 4.73 -11.53 13.10
C GLU A 186 3.25 -11.12 12.91
N GLY A 187 2.82 -10.09 13.61
CA GLY A 187 1.48 -9.51 13.48
C GLY A 187 0.34 -10.24 14.19
N ARG A 188 0.59 -11.32 14.90
CA ARG A 188 -0.48 -11.98 15.68
C ARG A 188 -0.74 -11.23 16.98
N LEU A 189 -1.96 -10.73 17.10
CA LEU A 189 -2.45 -9.98 18.27
C LEU A 189 -2.14 -10.70 19.60
N GLU A 190 -2.34 -12.01 19.64
CA GLU A 190 -2.14 -12.83 20.84
C GLU A 190 -0.69 -12.82 21.33
N ALA A 191 0.28 -12.85 20.41
CA ALA A 191 1.69 -12.80 20.78
C ALA A 191 2.07 -11.44 21.35
N VAL A 192 1.53 -10.35 20.77
CA VAL A 192 1.74 -8.99 21.29
C VAL A 192 1.11 -8.83 22.68
N LEU A 193 -0.14 -9.26 22.85
CA LEU A 193 -0.84 -9.19 24.14
C LEU A 193 -0.12 -10.01 25.22
N ARG A 194 0.41 -11.18 24.89
CA ARG A 194 1.23 -11.99 25.78
C ARG A 194 2.51 -11.25 26.18
N GLY A 195 3.25 -10.71 25.20
CA GLY A 195 4.46 -9.93 25.46
C GLY A 195 4.22 -8.71 26.35
N LEU A 196 3.07 -8.04 26.18
CA LEU A 196 2.65 -6.93 27.05
C LEU A 196 2.37 -7.39 28.49
N LYS A 197 1.63 -8.49 28.67
CA LYS A 197 1.32 -9.07 29.99
C LYS A 197 2.57 -9.52 30.73
N GLU A 198 3.52 -10.09 30.02
CA GLU A 198 4.80 -10.55 30.55
C GLU A 198 5.82 -9.42 30.76
N GLY A 199 5.48 -8.18 30.38
CA GLY A 199 6.38 -7.04 30.49
C GLY A 199 7.56 -7.05 29.53
N LYS A 200 7.52 -7.87 28.48
CA LYS A 200 8.58 -8.04 27.48
C LYS A 200 8.60 -6.95 26.40
N VAL A 201 7.52 -6.17 26.24
CA VAL A 201 7.38 -5.15 25.23
C VAL A 201 7.08 -3.80 25.88
N ASP A 202 7.87 -2.78 25.57
CA ASP A 202 7.70 -1.41 26.08
C ASP A 202 7.03 -0.50 25.02
N VAL A 203 7.47 -0.58 23.78
CA VAL A 203 6.99 0.19 22.65
C VAL A 203 6.64 -0.76 21.50
N MET A 204 5.65 -0.41 20.71
CA MET A 204 5.25 -1.20 19.55
C MET A 204 4.70 -0.33 18.43
N THR A 205 4.87 -0.79 17.20
CA THR A 205 4.37 -0.11 15.99
C THR A 205 3.55 -1.09 15.16
N PHE A 206 2.26 -0.81 15.01
CA PHE A 206 1.34 -1.66 14.25
C PHE A 206 0.38 -0.85 13.39
N GLN A 207 -0.22 -1.55 12.43
CA GLN A 207 -1.32 -1.12 11.58
C GLN A 207 -2.64 -1.74 12.07
N GLU A 208 -3.74 -1.32 11.47
CA GLU A 208 -5.01 -2.02 11.61
C GLU A 208 -4.89 -3.46 11.04
N PRO A 209 -5.64 -4.42 11.58
CA PRO A 209 -6.58 -4.34 12.70
C PRO A 209 -5.92 -4.44 14.10
N VAL A 210 -4.61 -4.71 14.15
CA VAL A 210 -3.88 -4.96 15.42
C VAL A 210 -3.87 -3.72 16.31
N THR A 211 -3.74 -2.52 15.72
CA THR A 211 -3.76 -1.24 16.45
C THR A 211 -5.05 -1.07 17.25
N SER A 212 -6.21 -1.22 16.62
CA SER A 212 -7.50 -1.08 17.31
C SER A 212 -7.64 -2.09 18.45
N ALA A 213 -7.30 -3.35 18.21
CA ALA A 213 -7.42 -4.40 19.22
C ALA A 213 -6.48 -4.16 20.42
N LEU A 214 -5.27 -3.64 20.18
CA LEU A 214 -4.34 -3.29 21.27
C LEU A 214 -4.85 -2.09 22.07
N LEU A 215 -5.38 -1.06 21.42
CA LEU A 215 -5.96 0.09 22.14
C LEU A 215 -7.20 -0.31 22.96
N GLU A 216 -8.06 -1.18 22.42
CA GLU A 216 -9.23 -1.73 23.12
C GLU A 216 -8.84 -2.60 24.32
N SER A 217 -7.65 -3.19 24.34
CA SER A 217 -7.16 -3.98 25.46
C SER A 217 -6.87 -3.13 26.72
N ASN A 218 -6.81 -1.80 26.59
CA ASN A 218 -6.40 -0.87 27.64
C ASN A 218 -4.98 -1.13 28.21
N MET A 219 -4.14 -1.88 27.48
CA MET A 219 -2.75 -2.18 27.92
C MET A 219 -1.74 -1.20 27.33
N VAL A 220 -2.14 -0.42 26.34
CA VAL A 220 -1.29 0.52 25.60
C VAL A 220 -1.92 1.89 25.48
N SER A 221 -1.09 2.89 25.20
CA SER A 221 -1.50 4.24 24.83
C SER A 221 -0.77 4.66 23.57
N THR A 222 -1.40 5.51 22.73
CA THR A 222 -0.79 6.09 21.55
C THR A 222 0.36 7.03 21.93
N LEU A 223 1.53 6.81 21.35
CA LEU A 223 2.68 7.70 21.44
C LEU A 223 2.78 8.59 20.18
N TYR A 224 2.68 7.99 19.00
CA TYR A 224 2.62 8.71 17.72
C TYR A 224 1.53 8.12 16.84
N ASP A 225 0.69 9.00 16.30
CA ASP A 225 -0.31 8.66 15.29
C ASP A 225 0.26 8.97 13.90
N LEU A 226 0.29 7.96 13.03
CA LEU A 226 0.73 8.05 11.64
C LEU A 226 -0.38 7.56 10.68
N ASN A 227 -1.65 7.71 11.09
CA ASN A 227 -2.80 7.21 10.32
C ASN A 227 -3.34 8.22 9.32
N SER A 228 -2.81 9.43 9.27
CA SER A 228 -3.21 10.44 8.28
C SER A 228 -1.99 11.22 7.79
N LYS A 229 -2.11 11.83 6.59
CA LYS A 229 -1.08 12.75 6.08
C LYS A 229 -0.74 13.85 7.07
N ALA A 230 -1.74 14.44 7.73
CA ALA A 230 -1.55 15.53 8.67
C ALA A 230 -0.77 15.09 9.91
N SER A 231 -1.18 13.99 10.57
CA SER A 231 -0.48 13.44 11.74
C SER A 231 0.91 12.94 11.37
N THR A 232 1.07 12.26 10.23
CA THR A 232 2.36 11.81 9.70
C THR A 232 3.30 12.98 9.45
N THR A 233 2.84 14.04 8.78
CA THR A 233 3.65 15.24 8.53
C THR A 233 4.10 15.92 9.82
N LYS A 234 3.21 16.00 10.82
CA LYS A 234 3.54 16.55 12.13
C LYS A 234 4.65 15.77 12.83
N VAL A 235 4.63 14.45 12.73
CA VAL A 235 5.58 13.55 13.44
C VAL A 235 6.87 13.38 12.65
N LEU A 236 6.78 13.06 11.36
CA LEU A 236 7.93 12.70 10.53
C LEU A 236 8.54 13.90 9.78
N GLY A 237 7.75 14.95 9.51
CA GLY A 237 8.19 16.17 8.80
C GLY A 237 7.68 16.29 7.36
N ALA A 238 7.14 15.23 6.80
CA ALA A 238 6.50 15.20 5.48
C ALA A 238 5.46 14.07 5.41
N ALA A 239 4.67 14.01 4.32
CA ALA A 239 3.89 12.84 3.98
C ALA A 239 4.82 11.62 3.78
N PHE A 240 4.30 10.43 4.02
CA PHE A 240 5.03 9.18 3.84
C PHE A 240 4.28 8.32 2.82
N PRO A 241 4.71 8.32 1.53
CA PRO A 241 4.14 7.43 0.52
C PRO A 241 4.28 5.98 0.98
N ALA A 242 3.16 5.33 1.18
CA ALA A 242 3.10 3.96 1.65
C ALA A 242 2.68 3.03 0.51
N GLN A 243 1.43 2.56 0.48
CA GLN A 243 0.95 1.76 -0.64
C GLN A 243 0.96 2.54 -1.95
N SER A 244 1.44 1.92 -3.00
CA SER A 244 1.67 2.53 -4.30
C SER A 244 1.52 1.50 -5.41
N LEU A 245 1.29 1.96 -6.64
CA LEU A 245 1.32 1.12 -7.84
C LEU A 245 2.74 1.10 -8.39
N LEU A 246 3.36 -0.08 -8.41
CA LEU A 246 4.76 -0.30 -8.78
C LEU A 246 4.85 -1.05 -10.12
N MET A 247 5.81 -0.65 -10.97
CA MET A 247 6.08 -1.26 -12.26
C MET A 247 7.56 -1.17 -12.63
N SER A 248 8.03 -2.04 -13.53
CA SER A 248 9.37 -1.89 -14.09
C SER A 248 9.43 -0.73 -15.11
N PRO A 249 10.55 0.02 -15.21
CA PRO A 249 10.72 1.04 -16.24
C PRO A 249 10.47 0.49 -17.65
N LYS A 250 10.90 -0.74 -17.91
CA LYS A 250 10.71 -1.43 -19.20
C LYS A 250 9.22 -1.60 -19.54
N TYR A 251 8.40 -2.00 -18.57
CA TYR A 251 6.96 -2.14 -18.79
C TYR A 251 6.28 -0.78 -19.02
N ILE A 252 6.66 0.23 -18.21
CA ILE A 252 6.13 1.60 -18.35
C ILE A 252 6.38 2.16 -19.75
N GLU A 253 7.58 1.93 -20.30
CA GLU A 253 7.98 2.41 -21.63
C GLU A 253 7.32 1.60 -22.78
N ALA A 254 7.16 0.30 -22.60
CA ALA A 254 6.58 -0.58 -23.61
C ALA A 254 5.04 -0.50 -23.67
N HIS A 255 4.37 -0.18 -22.56
CA HIS A 255 2.91 -0.21 -22.43
C HIS A 255 2.33 1.07 -21.78
N PRO A 256 2.71 2.29 -22.25
CA PRO A 256 2.31 3.54 -21.59
C PRO A 256 0.79 3.74 -21.55
N ASP A 257 0.05 3.26 -22.55
CA ASP A 257 -1.40 3.37 -22.59
C ASP A 257 -2.06 2.45 -21.55
N THR A 258 -1.58 1.22 -21.40
CA THR A 258 -2.05 0.30 -20.36
C THR A 258 -1.83 0.88 -18.96
N VAL A 259 -0.64 1.46 -18.73
CA VAL A 259 -0.33 2.13 -17.45
C VAL A 259 -1.27 3.30 -17.22
N GLN A 260 -1.53 4.12 -18.25
CA GLN A 260 -2.45 5.26 -18.16
C GLN A 260 -3.88 4.81 -17.84
N HIS A 261 -4.38 3.78 -18.52
CA HIS A 261 -5.72 3.24 -18.28
C HIS A 261 -5.87 2.68 -16.87
N LEU A 262 -4.87 1.94 -16.37
CA LEU A 262 -4.88 1.44 -15.01
C LEU A 262 -4.86 2.59 -13.98
N VAL A 263 -4.01 3.59 -14.17
CA VAL A 263 -3.96 4.79 -13.31
C VAL A 263 -5.28 5.56 -13.36
N ASN A 264 -5.91 5.69 -14.53
CA ASN A 264 -7.24 6.33 -14.66
C ASN A 264 -8.29 5.60 -13.80
N ALA A 265 -8.35 4.27 -13.88
CA ALA A 265 -9.28 3.46 -13.07
C ALA A 265 -9.04 3.69 -11.57
N LEU A 266 -7.79 3.65 -11.14
CA LEU A 266 -7.44 3.86 -9.74
C LEU A 266 -7.69 5.29 -9.25
N VAL A 267 -7.45 6.32 -10.07
CA VAL A 267 -7.79 7.73 -9.74
C VAL A 267 -9.29 7.87 -9.52
N ARG A 268 -10.13 7.27 -10.38
CA ARG A 268 -11.61 7.27 -10.17
C ARG A 268 -11.97 6.58 -8.87
N THR A 269 -11.35 5.45 -8.57
CA THR A 269 -11.58 4.70 -7.34
C THR A 269 -11.16 5.51 -6.11
N MET A 270 -10.00 6.14 -6.13
CA MET A 270 -9.54 6.96 -5.01
C MET A 270 -10.42 8.20 -4.79
N ARG A 271 -10.96 8.79 -5.84
CA ARG A 271 -11.97 9.85 -5.70
C ARG A 271 -13.24 9.35 -5.06
N PHE A 272 -13.71 8.16 -5.44
CA PHE A 272 -14.84 7.52 -4.81
C PHE A 272 -14.57 7.27 -3.32
N VAL A 273 -13.44 6.65 -2.98
CA VAL A 273 -13.03 6.39 -1.59
C VAL A 273 -12.98 7.67 -0.75
N ASN A 274 -12.44 8.75 -1.31
CA ASN A 274 -12.30 10.03 -0.60
C ASN A 274 -13.61 10.81 -0.45
N ALA A 275 -14.66 10.45 -1.20
CA ALA A 275 -15.97 11.12 -1.19
C ALA A 275 -17.04 10.36 -0.39
N HIS A 276 -16.77 9.12 0.05
CA HIS A 276 -17.77 8.25 0.68
C HIS A 276 -17.37 7.81 2.08
N THR A 277 -18.37 7.48 2.90
CA THR A 277 -18.19 6.90 4.23
C THR A 277 -17.77 5.44 4.15
N ALA A 278 -17.29 4.88 5.25
CA ALA A 278 -16.93 3.47 5.32
C ALA A 278 -18.12 2.53 5.03
N GLU A 279 -19.31 2.93 5.44
CA GLU A 279 -20.56 2.22 5.19
C GLU A 279 -20.89 2.20 3.69
N GLU A 280 -20.87 3.35 3.03
CA GLU A 280 -21.12 3.47 1.60
C GLU A 280 -20.08 2.72 0.76
N ILE A 281 -18.82 2.73 1.19
CA ILE A 281 -17.74 1.93 0.59
C ILE A 281 -18.05 0.43 0.75
N ALA A 282 -18.43 0.00 1.94
CA ALA A 282 -18.76 -1.40 2.22
C ALA A 282 -19.96 -1.92 1.41
N GLU A 283 -20.90 -1.04 1.04
CA GLU A 283 -22.03 -1.38 0.16
C GLU A 283 -21.60 -1.60 -1.29
N ARG A 284 -20.47 -1.05 -1.71
CA ARG A 284 -19.93 -1.18 -3.06
C ARG A 284 -18.90 -2.28 -3.22
N LEU A 285 -18.37 -2.80 -2.11
CA LEU A 285 -17.48 -3.95 -2.15
C LEU A 285 -18.25 -5.21 -2.59
N PRO A 286 -17.63 -6.12 -3.35
CA PRO A 286 -18.29 -7.35 -3.76
C PRO A 286 -18.59 -8.24 -2.55
N ALA A 287 -19.63 -9.08 -2.66
CA ALA A 287 -20.13 -9.89 -1.54
C ALA A 287 -19.05 -10.81 -0.95
N ASP A 288 -18.20 -11.38 -1.81
CA ASP A 288 -17.12 -12.29 -1.43
C ASP A 288 -16.00 -11.59 -0.62
N TYR A 289 -15.91 -10.27 -0.66
CA TYR A 289 -14.99 -9.50 0.20
C TYR A 289 -15.29 -9.76 1.69
N PHE A 290 -16.55 -9.97 2.03
CA PHE A 290 -17.00 -10.21 3.41
C PHE A 290 -17.08 -11.69 3.78
N ASP A 291 -16.72 -12.61 2.87
CA ASP A 291 -16.73 -14.04 3.16
C ASP A 291 -15.83 -14.36 4.35
N LYS A 292 -16.42 -15.02 5.36
CA LYS A 292 -15.74 -15.39 6.63
C LYS A 292 -15.26 -14.18 7.47
N LYS A 293 -15.70 -12.96 7.17
CA LYS A 293 -15.40 -11.74 7.91
C LYS A 293 -16.63 -11.22 8.64
N ASP A 294 -16.44 -10.63 9.81
CA ASP A 294 -17.47 -9.86 10.51
C ASP A 294 -17.65 -8.51 9.81
N ARG A 295 -18.78 -8.32 9.15
CA ARG A 295 -19.05 -7.10 8.36
C ARG A 295 -18.93 -5.81 9.18
N LEU A 296 -19.35 -5.80 10.45
CA LEU A 296 -19.26 -4.60 11.29
C LEU A 296 -17.81 -4.28 11.65
N LYS A 297 -17.02 -5.32 11.92
CA LYS A 297 -15.57 -5.15 12.15
C LYS A 297 -14.85 -4.67 10.91
N GLU A 298 -15.20 -5.21 9.74
CA GLU A 298 -14.61 -4.74 8.46
C GLU A 298 -14.98 -3.28 8.16
N ILE A 299 -16.22 -2.86 8.39
CA ILE A 299 -16.63 -1.44 8.24
C ILE A 299 -15.81 -0.54 9.18
N LYS A 300 -15.60 -0.98 10.43
CA LYS A 300 -14.77 -0.26 11.39
C LYS A 300 -13.31 -0.18 10.90
N LEU A 301 -12.78 -1.27 10.37
CA LEU A 301 -11.44 -1.33 9.79
C LEU A 301 -11.32 -0.36 8.61
N ILE A 302 -12.27 -0.38 7.68
CA ILE A 302 -12.34 0.58 6.56
C ILE A 302 -12.29 2.01 7.10
N ARG A 303 -13.16 2.36 8.06
CA ARG A 303 -13.24 3.70 8.64
C ARG A 303 -11.90 4.15 9.25
N ASN A 304 -11.20 3.25 9.94
CA ASN A 304 -9.92 3.55 10.57
C ASN A 304 -8.79 3.70 9.55
N THR A 305 -8.91 3.04 8.40
CA THR A 305 -7.89 3.10 7.33
C THR A 305 -8.07 4.30 6.40
N LEU A 306 -9.31 4.79 6.19
CA LEU A 306 -9.62 5.91 5.29
C LEU A 306 -8.72 7.14 5.44
N PRO A 307 -8.32 7.58 6.66
CA PRO A 307 -7.46 8.75 6.83
C PRO A 307 -6.06 8.60 6.22
N SER A 308 -5.57 7.36 6.01
CA SER A 308 -4.25 7.09 5.44
C SER A 308 -4.22 7.18 3.91
N TYR A 309 -5.37 7.07 3.25
CA TYR A 309 -5.43 7.16 1.80
C TYR A 309 -5.06 8.57 1.31
N ALA A 310 -4.32 8.61 0.21
CA ALA A 310 -3.91 9.84 -0.43
C ALA A 310 -5.12 10.67 -0.88
N LYS A 311 -5.01 11.98 -0.69
CA LYS A 311 -6.00 12.97 -1.13
C LYS A 311 -5.32 13.97 -2.06
N GLY A 312 -6.04 14.41 -3.07
CA GLY A 312 -5.52 15.39 -4.02
C GLY A 312 -5.07 14.77 -5.33
N ASP A 313 -3.81 14.95 -5.71
CA ASP A 313 -3.30 14.58 -7.03
C ASP A 313 -2.65 13.19 -7.14
N TYR A 314 -2.57 12.47 -6.04
CA TYR A 314 -1.99 11.12 -5.94
C TYR A 314 -0.54 11.02 -6.44
N SER A 315 0.18 12.15 -6.50
CA SER A 315 1.56 12.25 -6.97
C SER A 315 2.59 12.12 -5.85
N PHE A 316 3.81 11.77 -6.22
CA PHE A 316 4.95 11.76 -5.31
C PHE A 316 5.56 13.16 -5.22
N SER A 317 5.64 13.72 -4.01
CA SER A 317 6.41 14.94 -3.78
C SER A 317 7.88 14.62 -3.45
N PRO A 318 8.85 15.44 -3.89
CA PRO A 318 10.27 15.20 -3.59
C PRO A 318 10.57 15.09 -2.10
N SER A 319 9.90 15.90 -1.25
CA SER A 319 10.08 15.86 0.21
C SER A 319 9.57 14.57 0.83
N ALA A 320 8.43 14.06 0.35
CA ALA A 320 7.86 12.81 0.82
C ALA A 320 8.74 11.60 0.43
N VAL A 321 9.22 11.57 -0.81
CA VAL A 321 10.14 10.53 -1.28
C VAL A 321 11.46 10.57 -0.51
N LYS A 322 12.02 11.78 -0.30
CA LYS A 322 13.22 11.95 0.51
C LYS A 322 13.05 11.42 1.92
N LEU A 323 11.89 11.66 2.55
CA LEU A 323 11.60 11.14 3.89
C LEU A 323 11.71 9.61 3.94
N VAL A 324 11.14 8.88 2.95
CA VAL A 324 11.21 7.41 2.93
C VAL A 324 12.65 6.94 2.74
N VAL A 325 13.41 7.58 1.85
CA VAL A 325 14.84 7.29 1.65
C VAL A 325 15.62 7.51 2.96
N ASP A 326 15.43 8.65 3.62
CA ASP A 326 16.10 8.98 4.88
C ASP A 326 15.71 7.99 5.99
N ALA A 327 14.45 7.55 6.03
CA ALA A 327 13.97 6.59 7.02
C ALA A 327 14.62 5.21 6.86
N ILE A 328 14.76 4.73 5.63
CA ILE A 328 15.46 3.48 5.35
C ILE A 328 16.95 3.58 5.70
N GLN A 329 17.60 4.70 5.36
CA GLN A 329 19.00 4.93 5.76
C GLN A 329 19.18 5.00 7.28
N ALA A 330 18.17 5.49 7.99
CA ALA A 330 18.19 5.58 9.45
C ALA A 330 18.04 4.22 10.14
N SER A 331 17.45 3.23 9.52
CA SER A 331 17.20 1.91 10.10
C SER A 331 18.44 1.00 10.14
N ASP A 332 19.60 1.49 9.67
CA ASP A 332 20.84 0.70 9.52
C ASP A 332 20.67 -0.55 8.62
N PHE A 333 19.66 -0.53 7.75
CA PHE A 333 19.39 -1.62 6.79
C PHE A 333 20.63 -2.00 5.99
N ASP A 334 21.45 -1.00 5.61
CA ASP A 334 22.68 -1.23 4.84
C ASP A 334 23.76 -2.02 5.60
N LYS A 335 23.63 -2.15 6.92
CA LYS A 335 24.56 -2.93 7.77
C LYS A 335 24.11 -4.37 7.97
N SER A 336 22.91 -4.73 7.53
CA SER A 336 22.39 -6.10 7.58
C SER A 336 23.04 -6.99 6.54
N GLU A 337 23.03 -8.31 6.75
CA GLU A 337 23.41 -9.28 5.73
C GLU A 337 22.55 -9.13 4.46
N GLU A 338 21.27 -8.83 4.62
CA GLU A 338 20.35 -8.54 3.51
C GLU A 338 20.66 -7.22 2.81
N GLY A 339 21.06 -6.17 3.54
CA GLY A 339 21.46 -4.88 3.00
C GLY A 339 22.86 -4.90 2.37
N GLN A 340 23.77 -5.72 2.91
CA GLN A 340 25.12 -5.93 2.36
C GLN A 340 25.09 -6.81 1.10
N TRP A 341 24.01 -7.51 0.89
CA TRP A 341 23.91 -8.51 -0.15
C TRP A 341 24.17 -7.97 -1.56
N ARG A 342 24.22 -6.67 -1.80
CA ARG A 342 24.67 -6.07 -3.07
C ARG A 342 24.79 -4.53 -3.10
N ALA A 343 25.17 -3.88 -2.05
CA ALA A 343 25.59 -2.49 -2.18
C ALA A 343 26.97 -2.44 -2.87
N THR A 344 27.00 -2.58 -4.18
CA THR A 344 28.21 -2.27 -4.93
C THR A 344 28.42 -0.76 -4.89
N GLY A 345 29.40 -0.33 -4.18
CA GLY A 345 30.08 0.96 -3.92
C GLY A 345 29.48 2.27 -4.45
N GLU A 346 29.12 2.41 -5.70
CA GLU A 346 28.54 3.63 -6.26
C GLU A 346 27.00 3.71 -6.22
N ASN A 347 26.31 2.58 -6.09
CA ASN A 347 24.85 2.52 -6.07
C ASN A 347 24.22 2.78 -4.70
N SER A 348 25.01 3.05 -3.67
CA SER A 348 24.54 3.42 -2.33
C SER A 348 23.75 4.74 -2.29
N LYS A 349 23.86 5.58 -3.34
CA LYS A 349 23.11 6.83 -3.47
C LYS A 349 21.89 6.66 -4.37
N VAL A 350 20.81 6.18 -3.78
CA VAL A 350 19.52 6.12 -4.45
C VAL A 350 19.10 7.53 -4.89
N LYS A 351 18.92 7.74 -6.18
CA LYS A 351 18.42 9.01 -6.72
C LYS A 351 16.90 9.03 -6.59
N ALA A 352 16.40 9.86 -5.70
CA ALA A 352 14.97 9.94 -5.35
C ALA A 352 14.07 10.20 -6.57
N ASP A 353 14.50 11.00 -7.54
CA ASP A 353 13.81 11.32 -8.79
C ASP A 353 13.66 10.13 -9.75
N ARG A 354 14.42 9.05 -9.54
CA ARG A 354 14.34 7.83 -10.35
C ARG A 354 13.36 6.79 -9.79
N LEU A 355 12.85 6.98 -8.58
CA LEU A 355 12.00 6.03 -7.88
C LEU A 355 10.52 6.10 -8.30
N TYR A 356 10.10 7.16 -9.00
CA TYR A 356 8.70 7.37 -9.35
C TYR A 356 8.52 8.02 -10.72
N ASP A 357 7.29 8.01 -11.20
CA ASP A 357 6.88 8.63 -12.46
C ASP A 357 5.46 9.22 -12.33
N ASN A 358 5.38 10.52 -12.14
CA ASN A 358 4.11 11.23 -11.95
C ASN A 358 3.35 11.53 -13.24
N ARG A 359 3.90 11.25 -14.44
CA ARG A 359 3.28 11.60 -15.73
C ARG A 359 1.85 11.10 -15.84
N PHE A 360 1.62 9.87 -15.40
CA PHE A 360 0.33 9.19 -15.54
C PHE A 360 -0.73 9.76 -14.60
N VAL A 361 -0.41 10.03 -13.34
CA VAL A 361 -1.35 10.67 -12.41
C VAL A 361 -1.69 12.09 -12.83
N HIS A 362 -0.70 12.87 -13.29
CA HIS A 362 -0.96 14.24 -13.78
C HIS A 362 -1.91 14.22 -14.99
N LYS A 363 -1.70 13.32 -15.96
CA LYS A 363 -2.59 13.15 -17.11
C LYS A 363 -3.98 12.69 -16.69
N ALA A 364 -4.09 11.72 -15.77
CA ALA A 364 -5.37 11.27 -15.24
C ALA A 364 -6.13 12.39 -14.52
N MET A 365 -5.45 13.20 -13.71
CA MET A 365 -6.06 14.32 -12.98
C MET A 365 -6.59 15.43 -13.90
N GLN A 366 -5.99 15.61 -15.08
CA GLN A 366 -6.48 16.55 -16.09
C GLN A 366 -7.70 15.99 -16.87
N ALA A 367 -7.69 14.69 -17.15
CA ALA A 367 -8.72 14.04 -17.98
C ALA A 367 -9.99 13.64 -17.19
N ILE A 368 -9.84 13.32 -15.90
CA ILE A 368 -10.93 12.86 -15.05
C ILE A 368 -11.41 14.06 -14.21
N LYS A 369 -12.61 14.54 -14.55
CA LYS A 369 -13.29 15.63 -13.80
C LYS A 369 -14.10 15.07 -12.63
#